data_57588d25717fffddce5828a79d4c541b
#
_entry.id   57588d25717fffddce5828a79d4c541b
#
_cell.length_a   1.000
_cell.length_b   1.000
_cell.length_c   1.000
_cell.angle_alpha   90.00
_cell.angle_beta   90.00
_cell.angle_gamma   90.00
#
_symmetry.space_group_name_H-M   'P 1'
#
loop_
_entity.id
_entity.type
_entity.pdbx_description
1 polymer ?
#
loop_
_entity_poly.entity_id
_entity_poly.type
_entity_poly.pdbx_seq_one_letter_code
_entity_poly.pdbx_strand_id
1 'polypeptide(L)'
;DEARGPGAPIVHDEADATGIYDASKNVAADVDIDVGDVAVGFAESDLIVETTCETQYAQHTPIETHVVLASLDADDRLVLRTSTQVPFHVRRIVAQTLGIPIHRIRVVKPRIGGGFGVKQEVLLEDVAGWVTLQTRRPAFFTLSRPEEFTSSRTRHPMRVRVKIGVQKTGLVHAIEMEAVS
;
A
#
# COMPACT_ATOMS: atom_id res chain seq x y z
N ASP A 1 -8.95 5.86 -16.34
CA ASP A 1 -9.52 5.56 -17.68
C ASP A 1 -8.58 5.96 -18.82
N GLU A 2 -7.88 7.08 -18.75
CA GLU A 2 -6.92 7.51 -19.79
C GLU A 2 -5.77 6.51 -19.96
N ALA A 3 -5.20 6.01 -18.87
CA ALA A 3 -4.12 5.05 -18.92
C ALA A 3 -4.50 3.68 -19.54
N ARG A 4 -5.80 3.36 -19.55
CA ARG A 4 -6.36 2.14 -20.17
C ARG A 4 -6.90 2.38 -21.58
N GLY A 5 -6.95 3.63 -22.01
CA GLY A 5 -7.54 4.06 -23.27
C GLY A 5 -6.68 3.75 -24.49
N PRO A 6 -7.27 3.77 -25.70
CA PRO A 6 -6.52 3.59 -26.93
C PRO A 6 -5.43 4.66 -27.08
N GLY A 7 -4.20 4.21 -27.33
CA GLY A 7 -3.04 5.10 -27.51
C GLY A 7 -2.38 5.58 -26.22
N ALA A 8 -2.80 5.08 -25.06
CA ALA A 8 -2.09 5.35 -23.82
C ALA A 8 -0.67 4.75 -23.89
N PRO A 9 0.35 5.46 -23.38
CA PRO A 9 1.70 4.88 -23.23
C PRO A 9 1.67 3.65 -22.33
N ILE A 10 2.33 2.58 -22.77
CA ILE A 10 2.49 1.38 -21.94
C ILE A 10 3.53 1.69 -20.89
N VAL A 11 3.17 1.47 -19.61
CA VAL A 11 4.03 1.78 -18.44
C VAL A 11 5.10 0.70 -18.25
N HIS A 12 4.75 -0.55 -18.50
CA HIS A 12 5.64 -1.71 -18.39
C HIS A 12 5.65 -2.47 -19.71
N ASP A 13 6.63 -2.17 -20.55
CA ASP A 13 6.87 -2.82 -21.85
C ASP A 13 8.12 -3.76 -21.82
N GLU A 14 8.75 -3.91 -20.64
CA GLU A 14 9.90 -4.77 -20.47
C GLU A 14 9.51 -6.26 -20.68
N ALA A 15 10.33 -6.98 -21.42
CA ALA A 15 10.06 -8.38 -21.76
C ALA A 15 10.04 -9.33 -20.53
N ASP A 16 10.64 -8.91 -19.43
CA ASP A 16 10.71 -9.62 -18.15
C ASP A 16 9.76 -9.09 -17.08
N ALA A 17 8.87 -8.16 -17.43
CA ALA A 17 7.85 -7.67 -16.52
C ALA A 17 6.97 -8.84 -16.03
N THR A 18 6.84 -8.98 -14.71
CA THR A 18 6.08 -10.04 -14.07
C THR A 18 4.99 -9.48 -13.17
N GLY A 19 3.93 -10.27 -12.97
CA GLY A 19 2.83 -9.86 -12.07
C GLY A 19 1.92 -8.78 -12.64
N ILE A 20 1.87 -8.63 -13.98
CA ILE A 20 0.99 -7.69 -14.68
C ILE A 20 -0.08 -8.50 -15.43
N TYR A 21 -1.33 -8.18 -15.20
CA TYR A 21 -2.47 -8.89 -15.80
C TYR A 21 -2.59 -8.59 -17.31
N ASP A 22 -2.60 -7.31 -17.69
CA ASP A 22 -2.64 -6.88 -19.10
C ASP A 22 -1.78 -5.61 -19.29
N ALA A 23 -0.53 -5.82 -19.68
CA ALA A 23 0.43 -4.73 -19.91
C ALA A 23 -0.06 -3.78 -21.02
N SER A 24 -0.74 -4.29 -22.05
CA SER A 24 -1.22 -3.46 -23.17
C SER A 24 -2.28 -2.44 -22.77
N LYS A 25 -2.93 -2.66 -21.63
CA LYS A 25 -3.95 -1.77 -21.05
C LYS A 25 -3.50 -1.16 -19.72
N ASN A 26 -2.23 -1.33 -19.32
CA ASN A 26 -1.72 -0.89 -18.04
C ASN A 26 -2.51 -1.44 -16.84
N VAL A 27 -3.01 -2.68 -16.93
CA VAL A 27 -3.76 -3.34 -15.86
C VAL A 27 -2.82 -4.25 -15.08
N ALA A 28 -2.50 -3.86 -13.86
CA ALA A 28 -1.62 -4.64 -12.99
C ALA A 28 -2.32 -5.88 -12.43
N ALA A 29 -3.58 -5.78 -12.05
CA ALA A 29 -4.38 -6.88 -11.55
C ALA A 29 -5.84 -6.71 -11.95
N ASP A 30 -6.52 -7.82 -12.15
CA ASP A 30 -7.96 -7.91 -12.33
C ASP A 30 -8.50 -8.97 -11.39
N VAL A 31 -9.58 -8.65 -10.69
CA VAL A 31 -10.25 -9.54 -9.75
C VAL A 31 -11.72 -9.55 -10.05
N ASP A 32 -12.22 -10.71 -10.44
CA ASP A 32 -13.65 -10.94 -10.67
C ASP A 32 -14.19 -11.89 -9.60
N ILE A 33 -15.31 -11.51 -8.99
CA ILE A 33 -16.00 -12.30 -7.97
C ILE A 33 -17.47 -12.36 -8.33
N ASP A 34 -17.94 -13.55 -8.62
CA ASP A 34 -19.34 -13.81 -8.94
C ASP A 34 -19.94 -14.82 -7.93
N VAL A 35 -21.09 -14.46 -7.34
CA VAL A 35 -21.79 -15.30 -6.35
C VAL A 35 -23.29 -15.25 -6.59
N GLY A 36 -23.86 -16.38 -6.88
CA GLY A 36 -25.30 -16.52 -7.14
C GLY A 36 -25.70 -16.03 -8.52
N ASP A 37 -26.90 -15.47 -8.64
CA ASP A 37 -27.43 -14.89 -9.87
C ASP A 37 -27.84 -13.44 -9.63
N VAL A 38 -26.94 -12.54 -9.99
CA VAL A 38 -27.11 -11.09 -9.79
C VAL A 38 -28.28 -10.54 -10.61
N ALA A 39 -28.51 -11.08 -11.81
CA ALA A 39 -29.60 -10.63 -12.67
C ALA A 39 -30.97 -10.97 -12.07
N VAL A 40 -31.13 -12.19 -11.56
CA VAL A 40 -32.32 -12.61 -10.81
C VAL A 40 -32.49 -11.75 -9.55
N GLY A 41 -31.43 -11.53 -8.80
CA GLY A 41 -31.46 -10.70 -7.59
C GLY A 41 -31.94 -9.27 -7.88
N PHE A 42 -31.51 -8.65 -8.95
CA PHE A 42 -32.02 -7.34 -9.35
C PHE A 42 -33.48 -7.38 -9.82
N ALA A 43 -33.88 -8.42 -10.56
CA ALA A 43 -35.27 -8.56 -11.01
C ALA A 43 -36.25 -8.72 -9.85
N GLU A 44 -35.82 -9.31 -8.75
CA GLU A 44 -36.62 -9.54 -7.54
C GLU A 44 -36.53 -8.37 -6.53
N SER A 45 -35.76 -7.32 -6.80
CA SER A 45 -35.61 -6.16 -5.93
C SER A 45 -36.76 -5.17 -6.11
N ASP A 46 -37.26 -4.62 -5.00
CA ASP A 46 -38.29 -3.58 -5.01
C ASP A 46 -37.73 -2.19 -5.42
N LEU A 47 -36.46 -1.93 -5.14
CA LEU A 47 -35.76 -0.71 -5.46
C LEU A 47 -34.33 -1.01 -5.88
N ILE A 48 -33.89 -0.39 -6.94
CA ILE A 48 -32.53 -0.42 -7.42
C ILE A 48 -31.92 0.98 -7.32
N VAL A 49 -30.77 1.09 -6.67
CA VAL A 49 -29.99 2.33 -6.59
C VAL A 49 -28.64 2.10 -7.24
N GLU A 50 -28.24 3.01 -8.08
CA GLU A 50 -26.94 2.99 -8.76
C GLU A 50 -26.25 4.34 -8.56
N THR A 51 -24.96 4.30 -8.23
CA THR A 51 -24.14 5.50 -8.05
C THR A 51 -22.69 5.23 -8.44
N THR A 52 -22.01 6.28 -8.86
CA THR A 52 -20.55 6.27 -9.04
C THR A 52 -19.95 7.29 -8.12
N CYS A 53 -18.92 6.86 -7.37
CA CYS A 53 -18.17 7.71 -6.46
C CYS A 53 -16.71 7.73 -6.90
N GLU A 54 -16.06 8.87 -6.72
CA GLU A 54 -14.62 9.03 -6.95
C GLU A 54 -13.96 9.51 -5.67
N THR A 55 -12.81 8.89 -5.36
CA THR A 55 -11.94 9.33 -4.27
C THR A 55 -10.67 9.92 -4.86
N GLN A 56 -10.08 10.85 -4.14
CA GLN A 56 -8.79 11.43 -4.49
C GLN A 56 -7.64 10.77 -3.73
N TYR A 57 -6.40 11.07 -4.12
CA TYR A 57 -5.24 10.75 -3.32
C TYR A 57 -5.40 11.34 -1.91
N ALA A 58 -5.13 10.53 -0.89
CA ALA A 58 -5.19 10.99 0.49
C ALA A 58 -4.00 10.42 1.28
N GLN A 59 -3.18 11.30 1.83
CA GLN A 59 -2.14 10.90 2.78
C GLN A 59 -2.79 10.57 4.14
N HIS A 60 -2.34 9.52 4.79
CA HIS A 60 -2.92 8.99 6.04
C HIS A 60 -2.74 9.92 7.24
N THR A 61 -1.78 10.81 7.16
CA THR A 61 -1.48 11.88 8.13
C THR A 61 -1.35 11.39 9.58
N PRO A 62 -0.52 10.36 9.87
CA PRO A 62 -0.25 10.00 11.25
C PRO A 62 0.41 11.20 11.97
N ILE A 63 0.07 11.41 13.25
CA ILE A 63 0.63 12.52 14.03
C ILE A 63 2.15 12.38 14.12
N GLU A 64 2.65 11.17 14.40
CA GLU A 64 4.06 10.85 14.27
C GLU A 64 4.41 10.57 12.82
N THR A 65 5.34 11.33 12.24
CA THR A 65 5.89 11.08 10.89
C THR A 65 6.77 9.82 10.87
N HIS A 66 7.26 9.41 9.71
CA HIS A 66 8.25 8.33 9.64
C HIS A 66 9.51 8.73 10.37
N VAL A 67 10.02 7.82 11.20
CA VAL A 67 11.23 8.02 11.98
C VAL A 67 11.96 6.69 12.19
N VAL A 68 13.27 6.73 12.06
CA VAL A 68 14.16 5.60 12.30
C VAL A 68 15.45 6.05 12.96
N LEU A 69 15.90 5.26 13.94
CA LEU A 69 17.24 5.31 14.50
C LEU A 69 17.93 3.97 14.21
N ALA A 70 19.00 4.02 13.43
CA ALA A 70 19.88 2.90 13.14
C ALA A 70 21.14 2.97 13.98
N SER A 71 21.59 1.83 14.51
CA SER A 71 22.84 1.72 15.28
C SER A 71 23.41 0.30 15.16
N LEU A 72 24.64 0.09 15.57
CA LEU A 72 25.21 -1.25 15.76
C LEU A 72 25.16 -1.60 17.24
N ASP A 73 24.85 -2.85 17.54
CA ASP A 73 24.97 -3.40 18.92
C ASP A 73 26.40 -3.97 19.18
N ALA A 74 26.59 -4.52 20.37
CA ALA A 74 27.87 -5.09 20.79
C ALA A 74 28.33 -6.30 19.93
N ASP A 75 27.38 -6.97 19.27
CA ASP A 75 27.63 -8.11 18.38
C ASP A 75 27.73 -7.67 16.90
N ASP A 76 27.89 -6.38 16.64
CA ASP A 76 27.90 -5.80 15.29
C ASP A 76 26.63 -6.05 14.46
N ARG A 77 25.49 -6.27 15.12
CA ARG A 77 24.21 -6.39 14.43
C ARG A 77 23.64 -4.99 14.18
N LEU A 78 23.07 -4.79 13.01
CA LEU A 78 22.31 -3.60 12.70
C LEU A 78 21.00 -3.60 13.50
N VAL A 79 20.83 -2.62 14.36
CA VAL A 79 19.61 -2.41 15.15
C VAL A 79 18.86 -1.21 14.58
N LEU A 80 17.65 -1.46 14.11
CA LEU A 80 16.74 -0.45 13.59
C LEU A 80 15.60 -0.24 14.60
N ARG A 81 15.57 0.92 15.25
CA ARG A 81 14.41 1.38 16.04
C ARG A 81 13.57 2.26 15.13
N THR A 82 12.43 1.77 14.70
CA THR A 82 11.65 2.44 13.66
C THR A 82 10.16 2.46 13.98
N SER A 83 9.51 3.54 13.54
CA SER A 83 8.08 3.74 13.58
C SER A 83 7.42 2.94 12.45
N THR A 84 7.29 1.63 12.62
CA THR A 84 6.71 0.71 11.63
C THR A 84 5.54 -0.09 12.18
N GLN A 85 4.60 -0.48 11.32
CA GLN A 85 3.54 -1.42 11.64
C GLN A 85 4.00 -2.89 11.49
N VAL A 86 5.08 -3.14 10.72
CA VAL A 86 5.46 -4.46 10.22
C VAL A 86 6.95 -4.78 10.44
N PRO A 87 7.43 -4.90 11.69
CA PRO A 87 8.86 -5.02 12.00
C PRO A 87 9.54 -6.23 11.34
N PHE A 88 8.82 -7.34 11.16
CA PHE A 88 9.37 -8.53 10.50
C PHE A 88 9.52 -8.33 8.99
N HIS A 89 8.61 -7.58 8.36
CA HIS A 89 8.70 -7.22 6.96
C HIS A 89 9.89 -6.27 6.72
N VAL A 90 10.02 -5.22 7.54
CA VAL A 90 11.19 -4.31 7.53
C VAL A 90 12.49 -5.10 7.61
N ARG A 91 12.60 -6.03 8.56
CA ARG A 91 13.79 -6.86 8.74
C ARG A 91 14.16 -7.63 7.47
N ARG A 92 13.16 -8.23 6.81
CA ARG A 92 13.34 -9.02 5.59
C ARG A 92 13.78 -8.15 4.42
N ILE A 93 13.08 -7.04 4.18
CA ILE A 93 13.37 -6.16 3.06
C ILE A 93 14.73 -5.50 3.23
N VAL A 94 15.06 -4.96 4.40
CA VAL A 94 16.37 -4.35 4.66
C VAL A 94 17.50 -5.36 4.49
N ALA A 95 17.31 -6.64 4.88
CA ALA A 95 18.29 -7.69 4.64
C ALA A 95 18.55 -7.91 3.15
N GLN A 96 17.51 -7.94 2.33
CA GLN A 96 17.60 -8.07 0.88
C GLN A 96 18.26 -6.85 0.23
N THR A 97 17.79 -5.65 0.57
CA THR A 97 18.27 -4.39 -0.01
C THR A 97 19.75 -4.15 0.28
N LEU A 98 20.18 -4.43 1.53
CA LEU A 98 21.57 -4.21 1.95
C LEU A 98 22.50 -5.41 1.68
N GLY A 99 21.95 -6.54 1.20
CA GLY A 99 22.73 -7.75 0.92
C GLY A 99 23.37 -8.38 2.17
N ILE A 100 22.76 -8.23 3.34
CA ILE A 100 23.30 -8.75 4.61
C ILE A 100 22.42 -9.87 5.18
N PRO A 101 22.99 -10.84 5.90
CA PRO A 101 22.21 -11.91 6.48
C PRO A 101 21.14 -11.41 7.44
N ILE A 102 19.93 -11.94 7.36
CA ILE A 102 18.78 -11.50 8.18
C ILE A 102 19.02 -11.58 9.70
N HIS A 103 19.86 -12.53 10.15
CA HIS A 103 20.21 -12.66 11.57
C HIS A 103 21.10 -11.53 12.08
N ARG A 104 21.75 -10.78 11.17
CA ARG A 104 22.54 -9.59 11.47
C ARG A 104 21.70 -8.32 11.66
N ILE A 105 20.37 -8.42 11.50
CA ILE A 105 19.46 -7.30 11.65
C ILE A 105 18.50 -7.56 12.81
N ARG A 106 18.35 -6.58 13.68
CA ARG A 106 17.34 -6.51 14.72
C ARG A 106 16.44 -5.29 14.49
N VAL A 107 15.15 -5.49 14.30
CA VAL A 107 14.17 -4.41 14.23
C VAL A 107 13.42 -4.31 15.54
N VAL A 108 13.39 -3.13 16.11
CA VAL A 108 12.68 -2.79 17.34
C VAL A 108 11.57 -1.81 16.99
N LYS A 109 10.32 -2.25 17.15
CA LYS A 109 9.14 -1.42 17.02
C LYS A 109 8.77 -0.85 18.40
N PRO A 110 8.97 0.45 18.67
CA PRO A 110 8.43 1.10 19.85
C PRO A 110 6.90 1.29 19.71
N ARG A 111 6.27 1.99 20.65
CA ARG A 111 4.93 2.51 20.41
C ARG A 111 4.99 3.55 19.29
N ILE A 112 4.04 3.47 18.36
CA ILE A 112 3.98 4.37 17.21
C ILE A 112 2.80 5.34 17.35
N GLY A 113 3.00 6.58 16.90
CA GLY A 113 2.00 7.65 16.95
C GLY A 113 1.07 7.68 15.75
N GLY A 114 0.52 6.51 15.39
CA GLY A 114 -0.35 6.30 14.24
C GLY A 114 0.39 5.65 13.08
N GLY A 115 -0.37 4.95 12.23
CA GLY A 115 0.18 4.27 11.05
C GLY A 115 -0.86 4.20 9.93
N PHE A 116 -2.06 3.66 10.19
CA PHE A 116 -3.20 3.62 9.26
C PHE A 116 -2.88 2.99 7.89
N GLY A 117 -1.82 2.19 7.81
CA GLY A 117 -1.32 1.58 6.58
C GLY A 117 -0.09 2.26 5.96
N VAL A 118 0.18 3.54 6.20
CA VAL A 118 1.32 4.23 5.59
C VAL A 118 2.68 3.73 6.10
N LYS A 119 2.74 3.12 7.29
CA LYS A 119 3.97 2.58 7.88
C LYS A 119 4.09 1.06 7.73
N GLN A 120 3.60 0.51 6.63
CA GLN A 120 3.70 -0.92 6.31
C GLN A 120 4.82 -1.26 5.32
N GLU A 121 5.56 -0.27 4.86
CA GLU A 121 6.67 -0.43 3.94
C GLU A 121 7.99 0.03 4.55
N VAL A 122 9.09 -0.22 3.84
CA VAL A 122 10.42 0.33 4.15
C VAL A 122 10.56 1.65 3.39
N LEU A 123 10.82 2.73 4.10
CA LEU A 123 10.97 4.07 3.51
C LEU A 123 12.30 4.72 3.84
N LEU A 124 12.75 4.61 5.09
CA LEU A 124 13.97 5.25 5.60
C LEU A 124 14.96 4.24 6.19
N GLU A 125 14.51 3.03 6.49
CA GLU A 125 15.23 2.06 7.28
C GLU A 125 16.46 1.50 6.58
N ASP A 126 16.37 1.30 5.27
CA ASP A 126 17.49 0.85 4.44
C ASP A 126 18.56 1.94 4.30
N VAL A 127 18.15 3.19 4.08
CA VAL A 127 19.07 4.34 4.01
C VAL A 127 19.78 4.53 5.35
N ALA A 128 19.05 4.56 6.46
CA ALA A 128 19.63 4.70 7.79
C ALA A 128 20.56 3.53 8.13
N GLY A 129 20.14 2.31 7.76
CA GLY A 129 20.92 1.11 7.92
C GLY A 129 22.23 1.15 7.13
N TRP A 130 22.17 1.55 5.86
CA TRP A 130 23.33 1.69 5.01
C TRP A 130 24.32 2.73 5.55
N VAL A 131 23.85 3.93 5.92
CA VAL A 131 24.68 4.96 6.53
C VAL A 131 25.38 4.46 7.80
N THR A 132 24.64 3.77 8.67
CA THR A 132 25.20 3.20 9.90
C THR A 132 26.29 2.17 9.63
N LEU A 133 26.07 1.27 8.65
CA LEU A 133 27.05 0.24 8.28
C LEU A 133 28.34 0.86 7.70
N GLN A 134 28.22 1.89 6.85
CA GLN A 134 29.35 2.56 6.21
C GLN A 134 30.15 3.43 7.20
N THR A 135 29.45 4.17 8.05
CA THR A 135 30.12 5.14 8.95
C THR A 135 30.48 4.54 10.30
N ARG A 136 29.93 3.39 10.67
CA ARG A 136 30.01 2.77 12.00
C ARG A 136 29.46 3.68 13.11
N ARG A 137 28.62 4.66 12.75
CA ARG A 137 27.98 5.60 13.67
C ARG A 137 26.46 5.44 13.61
N PRO A 138 25.75 5.76 14.72
CA PRO A 138 24.30 5.83 14.68
C PRO A 138 23.81 6.84 13.65
N ALA A 139 22.77 6.48 12.91
CA ALA A 139 22.08 7.35 11.96
C ALA A 139 20.63 7.55 12.40
N PHE A 140 20.17 8.79 12.42
CA PHE A 140 18.80 9.15 12.76
C PHE A 140 18.15 9.90 11.60
N PHE A 141 17.00 9.43 11.16
CA PHE A 141 16.19 10.08 10.15
C PHE A 141 14.76 10.26 10.66
N THR A 142 14.20 11.40 10.40
CA THR A 142 12.79 11.69 10.64
C THR A 142 12.28 12.62 9.54
N LEU A 143 11.10 12.30 9.00
CA LEU A 143 10.47 13.19 8.04
C LEU A 143 9.84 14.38 8.77
N SER A 144 10.02 15.57 8.23
CA SER A 144 9.17 16.72 8.55
C SER A 144 7.74 16.46 8.03
N ARG A 145 6.77 17.26 8.49
CA ARG A 145 5.38 17.10 8.00
C ARG A 145 5.25 17.34 6.48
N PRO A 146 5.92 18.33 5.86
CA PRO A 146 5.93 18.45 4.40
C PRO A 146 6.54 17.24 3.69
N GLU A 147 7.63 16.68 4.19
CA GLU A 147 8.25 15.48 3.61
C GLU A 147 7.35 14.25 3.75
N GLU A 148 6.63 14.11 4.86
CA GLU A 148 5.65 13.05 5.03
C GLU A 148 4.58 13.09 3.92
N PHE A 149 4.10 14.28 3.55
CA PHE A 149 3.12 14.45 2.48
C PHE A 149 3.69 14.18 1.08
N THR A 150 4.95 14.46 0.84
CA THR A 150 5.55 14.40 -0.49
C THR A 150 6.34 13.12 -0.76
N SER A 151 6.80 12.43 0.29
CA SER A 151 7.73 11.30 0.17
C SER A 151 7.20 10.00 0.76
N SER A 152 6.02 9.99 1.38
CA SER A 152 5.40 8.76 1.90
C SER A 152 4.27 8.26 1.00
N ARG A 153 3.70 7.13 1.38
CA ARG A 153 2.59 6.51 0.64
C ARG A 153 1.27 7.25 0.86
N THR A 154 0.40 7.12 -0.11
CA THR A 154 -0.96 7.66 -0.08
C THR A 154 -1.98 6.55 -0.24
N ARG A 155 -3.23 6.83 0.05
CA ARG A 155 -4.35 6.06 -0.45
C ARG A 155 -4.48 6.26 -1.94
N HIS A 156 -4.83 5.19 -2.65
CA HIS A 156 -5.08 5.26 -4.08
C HIS A 156 -6.35 6.08 -4.37
N PRO A 157 -6.36 6.87 -5.46
CA PRO A 157 -7.61 7.38 -5.99
C PRO A 157 -8.40 6.19 -6.55
N MET A 158 -9.70 6.20 -6.35
CA MET A 158 -10.56 5.12 -6.82
C MET A 158 -11.80 5.69 -7.48
N ARG A 159 -12.25 5.04 -8.55
CA ARG A 159 -13.58 5.20 -9.11
C ARG A 159 -14.36 3.93 -8.82
N VAL A 160 -15.45 4.07 -8.08
CA VAL A 160 -16.29 2.94 -7.66
C VAL A 160 -17.72 3.16 -8.16
N ARG A 161 -18.18 2.27 -9.02
CA ARG A 161 -19.58 2.18 -9.45
C ARG A 161 -20.23 1.08 -8.63
N VAL A 162 -21.32 1.41 -7.97
CA VAL A 162 -22.10 0.46 -7.17
C VAL A 162 -23.56 0.50 -7.61
N LYS A 163 -24.13 -0.68 -7.83
CA LYS A 163 -25.54 -0.89 -8.08
C LYS A 163 -26.07 -1.88 -7.03
N ILE A 164 -27.08 -1.47 -6.28
CA ILE A 164 -27.65 -2.25 -5.17
C ILE A 164 -29.14 -2.42 -5.40
N GLY A 165 -29.61 -3.65 -5.32
CA GLY A 165 -31.00 -4.02 -5.28
C GLY A 165 -31.44 -4.31 -3.84
N VAL A 166 -32.52 -3.66 -3.39
CA VAL A 166 -33.07 -3.83 -2.03
C VAL A 166 -34.54 -4.16 -2.04
N GLN A 167 -34.99 -4.92 -1.07
CA GLN A 167 -36.39 -5.20 -0.81
C GLN A 167 -37.00 -4.17 0.13
N LYS A 168 -38.33 -4.02 0.12
CA LYS A 168 -39.09 -3.15 1.08
C LYS A 168 -38.82 -3.49 2.55
N THR A 169 -38.40 -4.71 2.82
CA THR A 169 -37.97 -5.16 4.15
C THR A 169 -36.64 -4.55 4.61
N GLY A 170 -35.90 -3.89 3.72
CA GLY A 170 -34.56 -3.39 3.97
C GLY A 170 -33.44 -4.40 3.70
N LEU A 171 -33.77 -5.61 3.25
CA LEU A 171 -32.74 -6.59 2.87
C LEU A 171 -32.11 -6.24 1.53
N VAL A 172 -30.77 -6.28 1.50
CA VAL A 172 -30.00 -6.22 0.26
C VAL A 172 -30.14 -7.55 -0.47
N HIS A 173 -30.61 -7.51 -1.72
CA HIS A 173 -30.89 -8.70 -2.51
C HIS A 173 -29.86 -8.94 -3.61
N ALA A 174 -29.32 -7.88 -4.18
CA ALA A 174 -28.26 -7.95 -5.17
C ALA A 174 -27.28 -6.78 -5.01
N ILE A 175 -26.02 -7.04 -5.33
CA ILE A 175 -24.96 -6.02 -5.42
C ILE A 175 -24.13 -6.31 -6.66
N GLU A 176 -23.91 -5.27 -7.46
CA GLU A 176 -22.90 -5.23 -8.51
C GLU A 176 -21.95 -4.07 -8.21
N MET A 177 -20.64 -4.32 -8.18
CA MET A 177 -19.64 -3.30 -7.89
C MET A 177 -18.48 -3.41 -8.86
N GLU A 178 -18.11 -2.28 -9.46
CA GLU A 178 -16.89 -2.12 -10.24
C GLU A 178 -16.01 -1.08 -9.55
N ALA A 179 -14.77 -1.44 -9.25
CA ALA A 179 -13.79 -0.55 -8.63
C ALA A 179 -12.50 -0.51 -9.46
N VAL A 180 -12.05 0.68 -9.79
CA VAL A 180 -10.79 0.93 -10.53
C VAL A 180 -9.95 1.90 -9.72
N SER A 181 -8.65 1.59 -9.52
CA SER A 181 -7.69 2.43 -8.83
C SER A 181 -6.42 2.67 -9.65
#